data_e503af125041e408222e09f4efee393d
#
_entry.id   e503af125041e408222e09f4efee393d
#
_cell.length_a   1.000
_cell.length_b   1.000
_cell.length_c   1.000
_cell.angle_alpha   90.00
_cell.angle_beta   90.00
_cell.angle_gamma   90.00
#
_symmetry.space_group_name_H-M   'P 1'
#
loop_
_entity.id
_entity.type
_entity.pdbx_description
1 polymer ?
#
loop_
_entity_poly.entity_id
_entity_poly.type
_entity_poly.pdbx_seq_one_letter_code
_entity_poly.pdbx_strand_id
1 'polypeptide(L)'
;ELVTKRLPKFTGCDGLSDMQILTPMRKGTLGVQNLNTVLQETLNPAAFDKREVHFRQIVFREGDKVMQIKNNYKLEYLKKDGTSGKGVFNGETGQVAAVNQEEKKVTVCYDDDRWVDYPYIQLDEIELAYAVTVHKSQGSEFETVFIPMSWFPPALATRNLIYTAVTRGKKNVVIVGRGDYFNAM
;
A
#
# COMPACT_ATOMS: atom_id res chain seq x y z
N GLU A 1 1.86 4.94 -16.42
CA GLU A 1 1.87 6.30 -16.95
C GLU A 1 0.96 7.25 -16.17
N LEU A 2 -0.31 6.89 -15.88
CA LEU A 2 -1.21 7.73 -15.10
C LEU A 2 -0.61 8.03 -13.72
N VAL A 3 -0.30 7.00 -12.94
CA VAL A 3 0.20 7.12 -11.56
C VAL A 3 1.60 7.75 -11.48
N THR A 4 2.46 7.51 -12.50
CA THR A 4 3.86 7.95 -12.47
C THR A 4 4.11 9.32 -13.10
N LYS A 5 3.26 9.76 -14.03
CA LYS A 5 3.51 10.99 -14.80
C LYS A 5 2.36 11.98 -14.75
N ARG A 6 1.14 11.52 -15.10
CA ARG A 6 0.00 12.44 -15.27
C ARG A 6 -0.58 12.93 -13.96
N LEU A 7 -0.84 12.03 -13.02
CA LEU A 7 -1.44 12.41 -11.74
C LEU A 7 -0.47 13.23 -10.87
N PRO A 8 0.79 12.84 -10.66
CA PRO A 8 1.74 13.69 -9.95
C PRO A 8 1.83 15.10 -10.53
N LYS A 9 1.85 15.22 -11.87
CA LYS A 9 1.90 16.52 -12.56
C LYS A 9 0.61 17.34 -12.39
N PHE A 10 -0.55 16.69 -12.31
CA PHE A 10 -1.84 17.35 -12.19
C PHE A 10 -2.18 17.70 -10.73
N THR A 11 -1.90 16.80 -9.80
CA THR A 11 -2.27 16.94 -8.38
C THR A 11 -1.16 17.54 -7.52
N GLY A 12 0.08 17.56 -8.00
CA GLY A 12 1.27 17.90 -7.21
C GLY A 12 1.64 16.85 -6.15
N CYS A 13 0.95 15.70 -6.17
CA CYS A 13 1.15 14.62 -5.21
C CYS A 13 2.27 13.68 -5.66
N ASP A 14 3.05 13.14 -4.73
CA ASP A 14 3.95 12.05 -5.01
C ASP A 14 3.16 10.74 -5.23
N GLY A 15 3.46 10.06 -6.32
CA GLY A 15 2.77 8.81 -6.68
C GLY A 15 2.99 7.66 -5.68
N LEU A 16 4.03 7.76 -4.85
CA LEU A 16 4.36 6.75 -3.86
C LEU A 16 3.73 7.03 -2.51
N SER A 17 3.95 8.23 -1.95
CA SER A 17 3.53 8.61 -0.60
C SER A 17 2.08 9.05 -0.53
N ASP A 18 1.65 9.93 -1.44
CA ASP A 18 0.38 10.65 -1.32
C ASP A 18 -0.79 9.96 -2.02
N MET A 19 -0.51 8.91 -2.79
CA MET A 19 -1.52 8.21 -3.57
C MET A 19 -1.78 6.81 -3.04
N GLN A 20 -3.05 6.43 -2.98
CA GLN A 20 -3.47 5.08 -2.64
C GLN A 20 -4.38 4.50 -3.72
N ILE A 21 -4.02 3.33 -4.23
CA ILE A 21 -4.87 2.60 -5.17
C ILE A 21 -5.81 1.68 -4.37
N LEU A 22 -7.11 1.80 -4.64
CA LEU A 22 -8.15 1.01 -3.99
C LEU A 22 -8.84 0.11 -5.02
N THR A 23 -8.88 -1.19 -4.75
CA THR A 23 -9.56 -2.18 -5.59
C THR A 23 -10.43 -3.10 -4.74
N PRO A 24 -11.56 -3.61 -5.26
CA PRO A 24 -12.37 -4.57 -4.51
C PRO A 24 -11.79 -5.98 -4.49
N MET A 25 -10.81 -6.30 -5.35
CA MET A 25 -10.36 -7.66 -5.59
C MET A 25 -8.94 -7.92 -5.05
N ARG A 26 -8.70 -9.14 -4.57
CA ARG A 26 -7.34 -9.58 -4.20
C ARG A 26 -6.59 -10.22 -5.37
N LYS A 27 -7.28 -10.92 -6.26
CA LYS A 27 -6.73 -11.67 -7.41
C LYS A 27 -7.25 -11.11 -8.73
N GLY A 28 -6.60 -11.47 -9.84
CA GLY A 28 -6.93 -11.01 -11.19
C GLY A 28 -6.15 -9.76 -11.59
N THR A 29 -6.39 -9.28 -12.82
CA THR A 29 -5.62 -8.17 -13.43
C THR A 29 -5.65 -6.90 -12.60
N LEU A 30 -6.81 -6.52 -12.05
CA LEU A 30 -6.98 -5.38 -11.15
C LEU A 30 -7.00 -5.78 -9.67
N GLY A 31 -6.57 -7.00 -9.34
CA GLY A 31 -6.44 -7.45 -7.96
C GLY A 31 -5.19 -6.88 -7.28
N VAL A 32 -5.27 -6.74 -5.96
CA VAL A 32 -4.18 -6.20 -5.11
C VAL A 32 -2.84 -6.87 -5.41
N GLN A 33 -2.82 -8.20 -5.57
CA GLN A 33 -1.57 -8.94 -5.80
C GLN A 33 -0.88 -8.50 -7.09
N ASN A 34 -1.60 -8.49 -8.21
CA ASN A 34 -1.04 -8.09 -9.49
C ASN A 34 -0.71 -6.59 -9.53
N LEU A 35 -1.60 -5.75 -9.00
CA LEU A 35 -1.36 -4.30 -8.95
C LEU A 35 -0.11 -3.97 -8.13
N ASN A 36 0.11 -4.60 -6.98
CA ASN A 36 1.29 -4.36 -6.17
C ASN A 36 2.57 -4.74 -6.91
N THR A 37 2.60 -5.87 -7.62
CA THR A 37 3.77 -6.28 -8.43
C THR A 37 4.06 -5.24 -9.53
N VAL A 38 3.05 -4.86 -10.32
CA VAL A 38 3.22 -3.91 -11.42
C VAL A 38 3.60 -2.51 -10.91
N LEU A 39 3.02 -2.09 -9.80
CA LEU A 39 3.30 -0.78 -9.21
C LEU A 39 4.67 -0.72 -8.56
N GLN A 40 5.10 -1.78 -7.89
CA GLN A 40 6.46 -1.88 -7.36
C GLN A 40 7.48 -1.72 -8.47
N GLU A 41 7.38 -2.49 -9.55
CA GLU A 41 8.30 -2.39 -10.69
C GLU A 41 8.26 -1.03 -11.39
N THR A 42 7.14 -0.32 -11.28
CA THR A 42 6.97 0.98 -11.94
C THR A 42 7.42 2.17 -11.07
N LEU A 43 7.12 2.12 -9.77
CA LEU A 43 7.36 3.21 -8.82
C LEU A 43 8.64 3.03 -8.01
N ASN A 44 9.01 1.78 -7.75
CA ASN A 44 10.21 1.41 -7.01
C ASN A 44 10.93 0.25 -7.71
N PRO A 45 11.45 0.43 -8.95
CA PRO A 45 12.15 -0.61 -9.69
C PRO A 45 13.39 -1.08 -8.93
N ALA A 46 13.81 -2.34 -9.22
CA ALA A 46 15.07 -2.85 -8.73
C ALA A 46 16.24 -1.96 -9.19
N ALA A 47 17.17 -1.68 -8.30
CA ALA A 47 18.36 -0.90 -8.60
C ALA A 47 19.56 -1.49 -7.81
N PHE A 48 20.77 -1.24 -8.31
CA PHE A 48 21.98 -1.82 -7.73
C PHE A 48 22.24 -1.38 -6.28
N ASP A 49 21.77 -0.19 -5.93
CA ASP A 49 21.92 0.43 -4.61
C ASP A 49 20.78 0.07 -3.65
N LYS A 50 19.76 -0.66 -4.11
CA LYS A 50 18.63 -1.09 -3.27
C LYS A 50 18.75 -2.55 -2.88
N ARG A 51 18.65 -2.80 -1.60
CA ARG A 51 18.61 -4.16 -1.08
C ARG A 51 17.18 -4.69 -1.12
N GLU A 52 17.06 -5.98 -1.32
CA GLU A 52 15.76 -6.67 -1.33
C GLU A 52 15.83 -8.02 -0.64
N VAL A 53 14.67 -8.50 -0.21
CA VAL A 53 14.49 -9.82 0.37
C VAL A 53 13.28 -10.51 -0.24
N HIS A 54 13.49 -11.77 -0.61
CA HIS A 54 12.42 -12.64 -1.10
C HIS A 54 11.78 -13.38 0.08
N PHE A 55 10.48 -13.15 0.27
CA PHE A 55 9.69 -13.86 1.27
C PHE A 55 8.45 -14.47 0.61
N ARG A 56 8.44 -15.79 0.49
CA ARG A 56 7.40 -16.54 -0.25
C ARG A 56 7.30 -16.05 -1.72
N GLN A 57 6.16 -15.45 -2.09
CA GLN A 57 5.90 -14.91 -3.44
C GLN A 57 6.03 -13.38 -3.50
N ILE A 58 6.48 -12.75 -2.43
CA ILE A 58 6.64 -11.29 -2.32
C ILE A 58 8.11 -10.96 -2.26
N VAL A 59 8.51 -9.93 -2.98
CA VAL A 59 9.82 -9.28 -2.84
C VAL A 59 9.60 -7.99 -2.08
N PHE A 60 10.27 -7.83 -0.95
CA PHE A 60 10.32 -6.54 -0.24
C PHE A 60 11.65 -5.87 -0.58
N ARG A 61 11.58 -4.64 -1.04
CA ARG A 61 12.70 -3.82 -1.49
C ARG A 61 12.75 -2.52 -0.71
N GLU A 62 13.93 -2.01 -0.44
CA GLU A 62 14.10 -0.67 0.14
C GLU A 62 13.34 0.37 -0.67
N GLY A 63 12.55 1.20 0.02
CA GLY A 63 11.63 2.16 -0.57
C GLY A 63 10.20 1.65 -0.84
N ASP A 64 9.92 0.37 -0.62
CA ASP A 64 8.57 -0.17 -0.84
C ASP A 64 7.55 0.38 0.16
N LYS A 65 6.37 0.71 -0.35
CA LYS A 65 5.20 1.00 0.47
C LYS A 65 4.60 -0.29 1.00
N VAL A 66 4.45 -0.38 2.32
CA VAL A 66 3.96 -1.57 3.01
C VAL A 66 2.83 -1.23 4.00
N MET A 67 2.08 -2.23 4.38
CA MET A 67 1.01 -2.14 5.39
C MET A 67 1.11 -3.32 6.35
N GLN A 68 0.97 -3.05 7.64
CA GLN A 68 0.77 -4.07 8.66
C GLN A 68 -0.60 -4.75 8.46
N ILE A 69 -0.64 -6.08 8.48
CA ILE A 69 -1.86 -6.86 8.21
C ILE A 69 -2.35 -7.68 9.40
N LYS A 70 -1.66 -7.57 10.53
CA LYS A 70 -2.02 -8.22 11.80
C LYS A 70 -1.76 -7.24 12.95
N ASN A 71 -2.54 -7.33 14.03
CA ASN A 71 -2.19 -6.60 15.24
C ASN A 71 -1.05 -7.32 15.97
N ASN A 72 0.04 -6.62 16.21
CA ASN A 72 1.15 -7.13 17.01
C ASN A 72 1.47 -6.17 18.17
N TYR A 73 0.92 -6.47 19.34
CA TYR A 73 1.09 -5.66 20.56
C TYR A 73 2.47 -5.76 21.20
N LYS A 74 3.31 -6.72 20.74
CA LYS A 74 4.64 -6.99 21.31
C LYS A 74 5.76 -6.40 20.47
N LEU A 75 5.47 -6.02 19.23
CA LEU A 75 6.46 -5.50 18.30
C LEU A 75 6.93 -4.13 18.76
N GLU A 76 8.23 -4.02 19.00
CA GLU A 76 8.84 -2.80 19.52
C GLU A 76 9.09 -1.80 18.39
N TYR A 77 8.94 -0.52 18.71
CA TYR A 77 9.30 0.56 17.80
C TYR A 77 10.18 1.61 18.51
N LEU A 78 10.96 2.31 17.71
CA LEU A 78 11.76 3.46 18.12
C LEU A 78 11.36 4.67 17.26
N LYS A 79 11.18 5.84 17.89
CA LYS A 79 10.98 7.11 17.18
C LYS A 79 12.29 7.88 17.06
N LYS A 80 12.34 8.83 16.11
CA LYS A 80 13.51 9.70 15.91
C LYS A 80 13.87 10.54 17.15
N ASP A 81 12.90 10.88 17.98
CA ASP A 81 13.10 11.61 19.23
C ASP A 81 13.66 10.76 20.39
N GLY A 82 13.92 9.47 20.12
CA GLY A 82 14.38 8.50 21.11
C GLY A 82 13.28 7.84 21.93
N THR A 83 12.02 8.19 21.71
CA THR A 83 10.88 7.53 22.36
C THR A 83 10.72 6.11 21.82
N SER A 84 10.55 5.15 22.70
CA SER A 84 10.27 3.76 22.34
C SER A 84 8.93 3.29 22.89
N GLY A 85 8.34 2.30 22.25
CA GLY A 85 7.09 1.71 22.69
C GLY A 85 6.83 0.38 22.02
N LYS A 86 5.63 -0.15 22.19
CA LYS A 86 5.22 -1.44 21.63
C LYS A 86 3.84 -1.32 20.97
N GLY A 87 3.67 -2.08 19.92
CA GLY A 87 2.43 -2.22 19.19
C GLY A 87 2.46 -1.61 17.80
N VAL A 88 2.13 -2.45 16.82
CA VAL A 88 1.86 -2.08 15.43
C VAL A 88 0.56 -2.76 15.03
N PHE A 89 -0.34 -2.02 14.39
CA PHE A 89 -1.71 -2.46 14.20
C PHE A 89 -2.07 -2.66 12.73
N ASN A 90 -3.01 -3.55 12.51
CA ASN A 90 -3.54 -3.83 11.18
C ASN A 90 -4.08 -2.55 10.51
N GLY A 91 -3.63 -2.30 9.29
CA GLY A 91 -3.99 -1.13 8.50
C GLY A 91 -3.00 0.04 8.57
N GLU A 92 -2.03 0.00 9.48
CA GLU A 92 -0.97 1.01 9.53
C GLU A 92 -0.04 0.87 8.33
N THR A 93 0.27 2.00 7.69
CA THR A 93 1.12 2.10 6.51
C THR A 93 2.49 2.66 6.83
N GLY A 94 3.47 2.26 6.04
CA GLY A 94 4.84 2.72 6.17
C GLY A 94 5.66 2.37 4.93
N GLN A 95 6.96 2.64 5.02
CA GLN A 95 7.91 2.39 3.95
C GLN A 95 9.05 1.50 4.44
N VAL A 96 9.50 0.57 3.62
CA VAL A 96 10.71 -0.22 3.89
C VAL A 96 11.90 0.73 3.87
N ALA A 97 12.47 0.99 5.03
CA ALA A 97 13.59 1.89 5.20
C ALA A 97 14.95 1.20 4.97
N ALA A 98 15.05 -0.07 5.36
CA ALA A 98 16.28 -0.85 5.17
C ALA A 98 15.99 -2.35 5.12
N VAL A 99 16.83 -3.08 4.38
CA VAL A 99 16.88 -4.54 4.36
C VAL A 99 18.27 -4.98 4.82
N ASN A 100 18.35 -5.58 6.00
CA ASN A 100 19.60 -6.11 6.55
C ASN A 100 19.64 -7.63 6.36
N GLN A 101 20.45 -8.08 5.40
CA GLN A 101 20.57 -9.50 5.07
C GLN A 101 21.42 -10.28 6.12
N GLU A 102 22.36 -9.62 6.78
CA GLU A 102 23.20 -10.24 7.80
C GLU A 102 22.39 -10.51 9.07
N GLU A 103 21.65 -9.52 9.55
CA GLU A 103 20.77 -9.64 10.71
C GLU A 103 19.41 -10.28 10.40
N LYS A 104 19.14 -10.59 9.12
CA LYS A 104 17.90 -11.16 8.62
C LYS A 104 16.65 -10.40 9.10
N LYS A 105 16.69 -9.08 8.91
CA LYS A 105 15.59 -8.19 9.28
C LYS A 105 15.28 -7.15 8.22
N VAL A 106 14.05 -6.68 8.21
CA VAL A 106 13.57 -5.55 7.42
C VAL A 106 13.13 -4.47 8.40
N THR A 107 13.62 -3.26 8.20
CA THR A 107 13.22 -2.10 8.99
C THR A 107 12.15 -1.32 8.22
N VAL A 108 11.00 -1.09 8.83
CA VAL A 108 9.90 -0.29 8.29
C VAL A 108 9.79 1.02 9.07
N CYS A 109 9.74 2.14 8.37
CA CYS A 109 9.38 3.44 8.92
C CYS A 109 7.89 3.68 8.66
N TYR A 110 7.09 3.77 9.71
CA TYR A 110 5.66 4.07 9.65
C TYR A 110 5.39 5.56 9.52
N ASP A 111 4.22 5.93 9.05
CA ASP A 111 3.83 7.32 8.74
C ASP A 111 3.90 8.29 9.94
N ASP A 112 3.93 7.77 11.17
CA ASP A 112 4.09 8.54 12.42
C ASP A 112 5.51 8.54 12.98
N ASP A 113 6.51 8.32 12.12
CA ASP A 113 7.95 8.24 12.45
C ASP A 113 8.34 7.11 13.41
N ARG A 114 7.55 6.04 13.49
CA ARG A 114 7.91 4.81 14.21
C ARG A 114 8.76 3.90 13.32
N TRP A 115 9.93 3.53 13.79
CA TRP A 115 10.84 2.60 13.15
C TRP A 115 10.71 1.23 13.79
N VAL A 116 10.45 0.22 12.99
CA VAL A 116 10.13 -1.14 13.44
C VAL A 116 10.99 -2.14 12.70
N ASP A 117 11.67 -3.00 13.43
CA ASP A 117 12.47 -4.09 12.87
C ASP A 117 11.64 -5.38 12.81
N TYR A 118 11.50 -5.93 11.62
CA TYR A 118 10.85 -7.21 11.36
C TYR A 118 11.90 -8.28 11.07
N PRO A 119 12.12 -9.25 11.98
CA PRO A 119 12.85 -10.47 11.61
C PRO A 119 12.18 -11.14 10.41
N TYR A 120 12.95 -11.80 9.53
CA TYR A 120 12.39 -12.42 8.33
C TYR A 120 11.24 -13.39 8.60
N ILE A 121 11.25 -14.04 9.77
CA ILE A 121 10.17 -14.95 10.19
C ILE A 121 8.83 -14.21 10.41
N GLN A 122 8.85 -12.91 10.65
CA GLN A 122 7.66 -12.07 10.89
C GLN A 122 7.22 -11.25 9.67
N LEU A 123 7.85 -11.42 8.52
CA LEU A 123 7.46 -10.73 7.29
C LEU A 123 6.07 -11.14 6.77
N ASP A 124 5.45 -12.17 7.33
CA ASP A 124 4.04 -12.51 7.08
C ASP A 124 3.05 -11.57 7.79
N GLU A 125 3.53 -10.62 8.58
CA GLU A 125 2.73 -9.58 9.21
C GLU A 125 2.59 -8.32 8.36
N ILE A 126 3.37 -8.18 7.28
CA ILE A 126 3.32 -7.05 6.35
C ILE A 126 3.02 -7.50 4.91
N GLU A 127 2.39 -6.62 4.14
CA GLU A 127 2.16 -6.79 2.69
C GLU A 127 2.56 -5.51 1.95
N LEU A 128 2.89 -5.61 0.65
CA LEU A 128 3.02 -4.43 -0.21
C LEU A 128 1.70 -3.66 -0.24
N ALA A 129 1.77 -2.33 -0.21
CA ALA A 129 0.62 -1.46 -0.05
C ALA A 129 0.50 -0.34 -1.10
N TYR A 130 1.08 -0.50 -2.27
CA TYR A 130 0.81 0.39 -3.42
C TYR A 130 -0.67 0.35 -3.81
N ALA A 131 -1.27 -0.83 -3.77
CA ALA A 131 -2.70 -1.06 -3.88
C ALA A 131 -3.20 -1.87 -2.68
N VAL A 132 -4.36 -1.51 -2.15
CA VAL A 132 -5.02 -2.24 -1.06
C VAL A 132 -6.48 -2.49 -1.41
N THR A 133 -7.14 -3.43 -0.71
CA THR A 133 -8.58 -3.59 -0.89
C THR A 133 -9.34 -2.45 -0.25
N VAL A 134 -10.50 -2.09 -0.83
CA VAL A 134 -11.41 -1.08 -0.24
C VAL A 134 -11.72 -1.38 1.22
N HIS A 135 -11.87 -2.67 1.59
CA HIS A 135 -12.12 -3.07 2.99
C HIS A 135 -10.93 -2.76 3.91
N LYS A 136 -9.70 -2.99 3.44
CA LYS A 136 -8.50 -2.69 4.24
C LYS A 136 -8.24 -1.18 4.39
N SER A 137 -8.79 -0.36 3.52
CA SER A 137 -8.69 1.10 3.61
C SER A 137 -9.69 1.74 4.59
N GLN A 138 -10.60 0.95 5.16
CA GLN A 138 -11.57 1.46 6.14
C GLN A 138 -10.85 2.00 7.38
N GLY A 139 -11.21 3.21 7.78
CA GLY A 139 -10.55 3.93 8.88
C GLY A 139 -9.34 4.77 8.46
N SER A 140 -8.77 4.54 7.27
CA SER A 140 -7.67 5.34 6.73
C SER A 140 -8.19 6.40 5.75
N GLU A 141 -7.43 7.48 5.58
CA GLU A 141 -7.69 8.54 4.61
C GLU A 141 -6.40 8.87 3.85
N PHE A 142 -6.53 9.20 2.56
CA PHE A 142 -5.40 9.45 1.69
C PHE A 142 -5.59 10.77 0.93
N GLU A 143 -4.51 11.48 0.65
CA GLU A 143 -4.56 12.74 -0.11
C GLU A 143 -5.20 12.53 -1.48
N THR A 144 -4.79 11.50 -2.20
CA THR A 144 -5.33 11.10 -3.51
C THR A 144 -5.67 9.63 -3.53
N VAL A 145 -6.90 9.30 -3.90
CA VAL A 145 -7.35 7.92 -4.10
C VAL A 145 -7.51 7.64 -5.58
N PHE A 146 -6.97 6.51 -6.04
CA PHE A 146 -7.11 6.02 -7.39
C PHE A 146 -7.91 4.72 -7.40
N ILE A 147 -9.00 4.69 -8.16
CA ILE A 147 -9.92 3.55 -8.25
C ILE A 147 -9.94 3.04 -9.69
N PRO A 148 -9.25 1.91 -9.99
CA PRO A 148 -9.37 1.29 -11.30
C PRO A 148 -10.73 0.60 -11.43
N MET A 149 -11.49 0.96 -12.46
CA MET A 149 -12.82 0.42 -12.73
C MET A 149 -12.81 -0.46 -13.98
N SER A 150 -13.17 -1.71 -13.80
CA SER A 150 -13.37 -2.68 -14.86
C SER A 150 -14.52 -3.60 -14.48
N TRP A 151 -14.65 -4.72 -15.18
CA TRP A 151 -15.58 -5.74 -14.74
C TRP A 151 -15.19 -6.31 -13.37
N PHE A 152 -16.10 -6.26 -12.43
CA PHE A 152 -16.01 -6.90 -11.14
C PHE A 152 -17.13 -7.93 -10.96
N PRO A 153 -16.92 -8.99 -10.18
CA PRO A 153 -18.00 -9.88 -9.78
C PRO A 153 -19.18 -9.10 -9.20
N PRO A 154 -20.43 -9.41 -9.54
CA PRO A 154 -21.61 -8.64 -9.07
C PRO A 154 -21.69 -8.45 -7.56
N ALA A 155 -21.22 -9.42 -6.79
CA ALA A 155 -21.13 -9.32 -5.32
C ALA A 155 -20.19 -8.20 -4.82
N LEU A 156 -19.24 -7.75 -5.64
CA LEU A 156 -18.30 -6.68 -5.33
C LEU A 156 -18.66 -5.37 -6.05
N ALA A 157 -19.52 -5.42 -7.05
CA ALA A 157 -19.96 -4.27 -7.84
C ALA A 157 -21.14 -3.57 -7.14
N THR A 158 -20.92 -2.98 -5.97
CA THR A 158 -21.96 -2.36 -5.17
C THR A 158 -21.71 -0.87 -4.94
N ARG A 159 -22.80 -0.07 -4.87
CA ARG A 159 -22.74 1.37 -4.54
C ARG A 159 -22.03 1.62 -3.23
N ASN A 160 -22.26 0.80 -2.22
CA ASN A 160 -21.62 0.94 -0.91
C ASN A 160 -20.09 0.80 -0.98
N LEU A 161 -19.60 -0.10 -1.83
CA LEU A 161 -18.17 -0.29 -2.01
C LEU A 161 -17.54 0.94 -2.67
N ILE A 162 -18.17 1.48 -3.72
CA ILE A 162 -17.70 2.71 -4.38
C ILE A 162 -17.77 3.90 -3.42
N TYR A 163 -18.86 4.06 -2.68
CA TYR A 163 -18.98 5.09 -1.66
C TYR A 163 -17.85 4.99 -0.62
N THR A 164 -17.58 3.79 -0.11
CA THR A 164 -16.49 3.57 0.84
C THR A 164 -15.14 3.95 0.24
N ALA A 165 -14.87 3.59 -1.02
CA ALA A 165 -13.62 3.92 -1.68
C ALA A 165 -13.46 5.43 -1.92
N VAL A 166 -14.51 6.11 -2.40
CA VAL A 166 -14.50 7.54 -2.69
C VAL A 166 -14.30 8.37 -1.41
N THR A 167 -14.95 7.98 -0.32
CA THR A 167 -14.81 8.67 0.97
C THR A 167 -13.45 8.51 1.65
N ARG A 168 -12.53 7.74 1.09
CA ARG A 168 -11.13 7.66 1.56
C ARG A 168 -10.26 8.79 1.02
N GLY A 169 -10.68 9.50 -0.04
CA GLY A 169 -9.90 10.59 -0.62
C GLY A 169 -10.16 11.92 0.09
N LYS A 170 -9.09 12.56 0.57
CA LYS A 170 -9.15 13.90 1.20
C LYS A 170 -9.27 15.02 0.16
N LYS A 171 -8.43 14.98 -0.88
CA LYS A 171 -8.36 16.04 -1.90
C LYS A 171 -8.84 15.58 -3.26
N ASN A 172 -8.34 14.42 -3.71
CA ASN A 172 -8.61 13.96 -5.06
C ASN A 172 -9.11 12.51 -5.06
N VAL A 173 -10.08 12.25 -5.92
CA VAL A 173 -10.53 10.89 -6.26
C VAL A 173 -10.46 10.73 -7.77
N VAL A 174 -9.67 9.78 -8.23
CA VAL A 174 -9.46 9.50 -9.65
C VAL A 174 -10.03 8.13 -9.97
N ILE A 175 -11.07 8.08 -10.77
CA ILE A 175 -11.67 6.84 -11.24
C ILE A 175 -11.25 6.62 -12.68
N VAL A 176 -10.65 5.48 -12.98
CA VAL A 176 -10.17 5.14 -14.31
C VAL A 176 -10.75 3.83 -14.78
N GLY A 177 -11.44 3.87 -15.92
CA GLY A 177 -12.06 2.70 -16.51
C GLY A 177 -13.20 3.03 -17.42
N ARG A 178 -14.05 2.07 -17.70
CA ARG A 178 -15.21 2.25 -18.57
C ARG A 178 -16.40 2.79 -17.77
N GLY A 179 -17.00 3.87 -18.27
CA GLY A 179 -18.13 4.54 -17.62
C GLY A 179 -19.38 3.68 -17.47
N ASP A 180 -19.58 2.70 -18.37
CA ASP A 180 -20.68 1.75 -18.30
C ASP A 180 -20.64 0.89 -17.01
N TYR A 181 -19.48 0.49 -16.55
CA TYR A 181 -19.36 -0.23 -15.28
C TYR A 181 -19.68 0.63 -14.07
N PHE A 182 -19.33 1.91 -14.11
CA PHE A 182 -19.64 2.84 -13.03
C PHE A 182 -21.16 3.11 -12.94
N ASN A 183 -21.81 3.27 -14.10
CA ASN A 183 -23.25 3.54 -14.17
C ASN A 183 -24.11 2.30 -13.82
N ALA A 184 -23.52 1.10 -13.90
CA ALA A 184 -24.22 -0.15 -13.59
C ALA A 184 -24.19 -0.50 -12.07
N MET A 185 -23.47 0.25 -11.26
CA MET A 185 -23.40 0.11 -9.80
C MET A 185 -24.33 1.10 -9.09
#